data_402c6bd058d19bd2a80188236cea86a3
#
_entry.id   402c6bd058d19bd2a80188236cea86a3
#
_cell.length_a   1.000
_cell.length_b   1.000
_cell.length_c   1.000
_cell.angle_alpha   90.00
_cell.angle_beta   90.00
_cell.angle_gamma   90.00
#
_symmetry.space_group_name_H-M   'P 1'
#
loop_
_entity.id
_entity.type
_entity.pdbx_description
1 polymer ?
#
loop_
_entity_poly.entity_id
_entity_poly.type
_entity_poly.pdbx_seq_one_letter_code
_entity_poly.pdbx_strand_id
1 'polypeptide(L)'
;MSRARAISLSLVIAVAVVLAVPVGGQNAAGDPAAVAFMRQINQVLRGSSLHIAVEQVEFFTVGQGRPANRIHQGGIRWVANDPRRFADGEKITYLVDKSDGATASGLTSAQTEAAIDSALGTWQASPPMKKVTIVKRADGGDDPDIFDSFFGFGGFGNPFLADIVEAGWLPRAFFEAVGGPGGGRGILAFSVSFIFTDDDGNPTDINGDNYLDTALNEVYYNDTFGNAATDRANNPWRINLPLPAIDVETVALHENGHSLGLGHFGPPPAAVMNPVYAGIRHAPLPTDAAGMSALWSSWPK
;
A
#
# COMPACT_ATOMS: atom_id res chain seq x y z
N MET A 1 0.84 -33.58 -0.95
CA MET A 1 0.73 -33.34 0.50
C MET A 1 1.87 -32.39 0.88
N SER A 2 1.63 -31.11 0.76
CA SER A 2 2.59 -30.03 1.11
C SER A 2 2.48 -29.76 2.61
N ARG A 3 3.58 -29.90 3.33
CA ARG A 3 3.65 -29.59 4.76
C ARG A 3 3.74 -28.06 4.89
N ALA A 4 2.65 -27.41 5.28
CA ALA A 4 2.69 -26.05 5.79
C ALA A 4 3.59 -26.05 7.04
N ARG A 5 4.75 -25.41 6.95
CA ARG A 5 5.58 -25.10 8.11
C ARG A 5 4.98 -23.87 8.76
N ALA A 6 4.29 -24.06 9.86
CA ALA A 6 3.94 -22.98 10.77
C ALA A 6 5.25 -22.42 11.35
N ILE A 7 5.65 -21.25 10.90
CA ILE A 7 6.76 -20.49 11.50
C ILE A 7 6.13 -19.55 12.52
N SER A 8 6.12 -19.97 13.78
CA SER A 8 5.76 -19.10 14.89
C SER A 8 6.98 -18.22 15.20
N LEU A 9 6.96 -16.98 14.74
CA LEU A 9 8.03 -16.01 15.03
C LEU A 9 7.47 -14.95 15.97
N SER A 10 7.64 -15.15 17.28
CA SER A 10 7.36 -14.10 18.27
C SER A 10 8.53 -13.12 18.26
N LEU A 11 8.47 -12.08 17.43
CA LEU A 11 9.42 -10.99 17.42
C LEU A 11 8.79 -9.77 18.12
N VAL A 12 8.89 -9.70 19.46
CA VAL A 12 8.58 -8.48 20.20
C VAL A 12 9.81 -7.57 20.10
N ILE A 13 9.79 -6.63 19.16
CA ILE A 13 10.77 -5.54 19.13
C ILE A 13 10.07 -4.26 19.54
N ALA A 14 10.23 -3.88 20.81
CA ALA A 14 9.88 -2.54 21.24
C ALA A 14 10.97 -1.58 20.74
N VAL A 15 10.77 -0.99 19.57
CA VAL A 15 11.63 0.09 19.07
C VAL A 15 10.97 1.42 19.40
N ALA A 16 11.36 2.03 20.51
CA ALA A 16 11.04 3.42 20.80
C ALA A 16 11.88 4.31 19.86
N VAL A 17 11.37 4.62 18.68
CA VAL A 17 12.02 5.56 17.77
C VAL A 17 11.52 6.95 18.05
N VAL A 18 12.29 7.72 18.80
CA VAL A 18 12.13 9.18 18.90
C VAL A 18 12.80 9.80 17.67
N LEU A 19 12.07 10.06 16.63
CA LEU A 19 12.57 10.79 15.47
C LEU A 19 12.37 12.30 15.68
N ALA A 20 13.42 13.00 16.09
CA ALA A 20 13.52 14.43 15.95
C ALA A 20 13.99 14.72 14.51
N VAL A 21 13.08 15.13 13.63
CA VAL A 21 13.39 15.46 12.23
C VAL A 21 13.53 16.98 12.11
N PRO A 22 14.68 17.52 11.65
CA PRO A 22 14.81 18.94 11.32
C PRO A 22 14.03 19.27 10.05
N VAL A 23 13.24 20.34 10.10
CA VAL A 23 12.55 20.92 8.95
C VAL A 23 13.56 21.68 8.11
N GLY A 24 13.82 21.23 6.89
CA GLY A 24 14.67 21.98 5.95
C GLY A 24 14.81 21.35 4.57
N GLY A 25 14.34 22.09 3.56
CA GLY A 25 14.86 22.11 2.19
C GLY A 25 14.54 20.93 1.26
N GLN A 26 13.82 21.24 0.22
CA GLN A 26 13.40 20.35 -0.87
C GLN A 26 14.55 19.99 -1.81
N ASN A 27 14.70 18.72 -2.15
CA ASN A 27 15.30 18.22 -3.39
C ASN A 27 14.65 16.88 -3.77
N ALA A 28 14.59 16.61 -5.07
CA ALA A 28 13.86 15.52 -5.72
C ALA A 28 14.35 14.07 -5.44
N ALA A 29 15.22 13.87 -4.52
CA ALA A 29 15.54 12.59 -3.90
C ALA A 29 14.77 12.55 -2.57
N GLY A 30 13.90 11.57 -2.38
CA GLY A 30 12.93 11.40 -1.29
C GLY A 30 13.25 12.03 0.07
N ASP A 31 12.23 12.32 0.87
CA ASP A 31 12.40 12.87 2.22
C ASP A 31 13.50 12.09 2.97
N PRO A 32 14.60 12.73 3.44
CA PRO A 32 15.68 12.03 4.13
C PRO A 32 15.23 11.20 5.33
N ALA A 33 14.15 11.62 6.01
CA ALA A 33 13.56 10.88 7.12
C ALA A 33 12.89 9.59 6.66
N ALA A 34 12.14 9.66 5.57
CA ALA A 34 11.49 8.50 5.00
C ALA A 34 12.51 7.51 4.42
N VAL A 35 13.59 8.00 3.80
CA VAL A 35 14.71 7.14 3.37
C VAL A 35 15.41 6.48 4.55
N ALA A 36 15.66 7.23 5.64
CA ALA A 36 16.25 6.68 6.86
C ALA A 36 15.33 5.62 7.50
N PHE A 37 14.04 5.87 7.49
CA PHE A 37 13.01 4.97 7.96
C PHE A 37 12.98 3.65 7.15
N MET A 38 12.92 3.71 5.82
CA MET A 38 13.01 2.51 4.98
C MET A 38 14.28 1.69 5.25
N ARG A 39 15.42 2.35 5.48
CA ARG A 39 16.67 1.67 5.83
C ARG A 39 16.57 0.90 7.14
N GLN A 40 15.88 1.45 8.16
CA GLN A 40 15.68 0.78 9.43
C GLN A 40 14.81 -0.47 9.26
N ILE A 41 13.68 -0.36 8.56
CA ILE A 41 12.83 -1.51 8.26
C ILE A 41 13.62 -2.57 7.49
N ASN A 42 14.31 -2.18 6.44
CA ASN A 42 15.09 -3.10 5.62
C ASN A 42 16.25 -3.75 6.40
N GLN A 43 16.78 -3.08 7.43
CA GLN A 43 17.76 -3.69 8.33
C GLN A 43 17.14 -4.81 9.18
N VAL A 44 15.93 -4.61 9.68
CA VAL A 44 15.20 -5.65 10.44
C VAL A 44 14.76 -6.78 9.52
N LEU A 45 14.21 -6.46 8.34
CA LEU A 45 13.79 -7.48 7.36
C LEU A 45 14.96 -8.36 6.90
N ARG A 46 16.16 -7.80 6.70
CA ARG A 46 17.38 -8.57 6.42
C ARG A 46 17.75 -9.55 7.52
N GLY A 47 17.40 -9.27 8.76
CA GLY A 47 17.59 -10.19 9.89
C GLY A 47 16.49 -11.25 10.01
N SER A 48 15.44 -11.16 9.22
CA SER A 48 14.31 -12.11 9.19
C SER A 48 14.54 -13.21 8.13
N SER A 49 13.73 -14.26 8.19
CA SER A 49 13.72 -15.33 7.18
C SER A 49 12.76 -15.03 6.02
N LEU A 50 12.28 -13.79 5.88
CA LEU A 50 11.26 -13.45 4.87
C LEU A 50 11.85 -13.22 3.48
N HIS A 51 13.16 -12.87 3.39
CA HIS A 51 13.84 -12.54 2.12
C HIS A 51 13.12 -11.47 1.31
N ILE A 52 12.69 -10.40 1.99
CA ILE A 52 12.04 -9.24 1.39
C ILE A 52 12.65 -7.93 1.87
N ALA A 53 12.42 -6.87 1.10
CA ALA A 53 12.76 -5.50 1.47
C ALA A 53 11.66 -4.53 1.04
N VAL A 54 11.47 -3.44 1.78
CA VAL A 54 10.64 -2.32 1.34
C VAL A 54 11.35 -1.59 0.21
N GLU A 55 10.70 -1.44 -0.92
CA GLU A 55 11.23 -0.73 -2.08
C GLU A 55 10.54 0.60 -2.31
N GLN A 56 9.23 0.68 -2.05
CA GLN A 56 8.42 1.85 -2.36
C GLN A 56 7.41 2.12 -1.27
N VAL A 57 7.22 3.40 -0.92
CA VAL A 57 6.11 3.92 -0.10
C VAL A 57 5.53 5.12 -0.82
N GLU A 58 4.23 5.11 -1.11
CA GLU A 58 3.52 6.17 -1.83
C GLU A 58 2.40 6.72 -0.95
N PHE A 59 2.36 8.06 -0.76
CA PHE A 59 1.40 8.74 0.10
C PHE A 59 0.32 9.48 -0.70
N PHE A 60 -0.92 9.12 -0.51
CA PHE A 60 -2.06 9.89 -1.00
C PHE A 60 -2.49 10.92 0.04
N THR A 61 -2.59 12.18 -0.35
CA THR A 61 -2.73 13.28 0.61
C THR A 61 -3.96 14.15 0.36
N VAL A 62 -4.36 14.91 1.39
CA VAL A 62 -5.35 15.99 1.27
C VAL A 62 -4.66 17.35 1.18
N GLY A 63 -5.21 18.23 0.34
CA GLY A 63 -4.74 19.60 0.20
C GLY A 63 -3.46 19.71 -0.61
N GLN A 64 -2.62 20.71 -0.30
CA GLN A 64 -1.31 20.89 -0.94
C GLN A 64 -0.42 19.72 -0.52
N GLY A 65 -0.23 18.77 -1.44
CA GLY A 65 0.59 17.58 -1.22
C GLY A 65 1.99 17.97 -0.76
N ARG A 66 2.58 17.18 0.13
CA ARG A 66 4.00 17.33 0.44
C ARG A 66 4.80 17.10 -0.84
N PRO A 67 5.86 17.89 -1.11
CA PRO A 67 6.65 17.79 -2.35
C PRO A 67 7.30 16.43 -2.60
N ALA A 68 7.37 15.56 -1.60
CA ALA A 68 7.92 14.21 -1.70
C ALA A 68 6.93 13.20 -1.13
N ASN A 69 5.90 12.86 -1.91
CA ASN A 69 4.91 11.87 -1.52
C ASN A 69 5.30 10.45 -1.91
N ARG A 70 6.50 10.22 -2.34
CA ARG A 70 6.98 8.87 -2.65
C ARG A 70 8.41 8.68 -2.20
N ILE A 71 8.71 7.46 -1.84
CA ILE A 71 10.05 6.93 -1.70
C ILE A 71 10.08 5.69 -2.58
N HIS A 72 10.96 5.64 -3.55
CA HIS A 72 11.23 4.42 -4.31
C HIS A 72 12.70 4.41 -4.73
N GLN A 73 13.26 3.24 -4.92
CA GLN A 73 14.66 3.05 -5.31
C GLN A 73 14.78 2.53 -6.73
N GLY A 74 13.82 1.73 -7.20
CA GLY A 74 13.83 1.18 -8.54
C GLY A 74 12.43 0.89 -9.09
N GLY A 75 12.36 0.41 -10.33
CA GLY A 75 11.12 -0.07 -10.92
C GLY A 75 10.79 -1.45 -10.38
N ILE A 76 9.54 -1.66 -10.00
CA ILE A 76 9.04 -2.94 -9.49
C ILE A 76 8.01 -3.53 -10.45
N ARG A 77 7.90 -4.85 -10.47
CA ARG A 77 6.90 -5.56 -11.28
C ARG A 77 6.53 -6.89 -10.67
N TRP A 78 5.26 -7.27 -10.78
CA TRP A 78 4.81 -8.60 -10.47
C TRP A 78 5.32 -9.59 -11.49
N VAL A 79 5.81 -10.75 -11.03
CA VAL A 79 6.28 -11.85 -11.89
C VAL A 79 5.26 -12.97 -11.86
N ALA A 80 4.77 -13.35 -13.04
CA ALA A 80 3.86 -14.48 -13.17
C ALA A 80 4.58 -15.80 -12.85
N ASN A 81 3.89 -16.68 -12.13
CA ASN A 81 4.43 -17.99 -11.73
C ASN A 81 5.70 -17.93 -10.86
N ASP A 82 6.03 -16.80 -10.24
CA ASP A 82 7.10 -16.73 -9.27
C ASP A 82 6.77 -17.64 -8.07
N PRO A 83 7.58 -18.69 -7.80
CA PRO A 83 7.29 -19.66 -6.75
C PRO A 83 7.39 -19.09 -5.34
N ARG A 84 7.93 -17.89 -5.17
CA ARG A 84 8.07 -17.18 -3.88
C ARG A 84 6.79 -16.44 -3.50
N ARG A 85 5.98 -16.04 -4.49
CA ARG A 85 4.70 -15.39 -4.28
C ARG A 85 3.69 -16.36 -3.63
N PHE A 86 2.63 -15.80 -3.08
CA PHE A 86 1.48 -16.62 -2.71
C PHE A 86 0.98 -17.36 -3.97
N ALA A 87 0.99 -18.70 -3.91
CA ALA A 87 1.10 -19.57 -5.07
C ALA A 87 -0.19 -19.70 -5.93
N ASP A 88 -0.70 -18.62 -6.51
CA ASP A 88 -1.82 -18.64 -7.46
C ASP A 88 -1.37 -18.46 -8.94
N GLY A 89 -0.11 -18.69 -9.23
CA GLY A 89 0.43 -18.73 -10.59
C GLY A 89 0.42 -17.37 -11.28
N GLU A 90 -0.43 -17.22 -12.30
CA GLU A 90 -0.56 -15.98 -13.08
C GLU A 90 -1.55 -14.97 -12.47
N LYS A 91 -2.28 -15.35 -11.42
CA LYS A 91 -3.24 -14.46 -10.78
C LYS A 91 -2.54 -13.47 -9.85
N ILE A 92 -3.17 -12.32 -9.64
CA ILE A 92 -2.87 -11.41 -8.54
C ILE A 92 -3.96 -11.63 -7.49
N THR A 93 -3.56 -11.90 -6.27
CA THR A 93 -4.50 -12.12 -5.17
C THR A 93 -4.55 -10.90 -4.25
N TYR A 94 -5.69 -10.66 -3.61
CA TYR A 94 -5.81 -9.66 -2.56
C TYR A 94 -6.63 -10.18 -1.39
N LEU A 95 -6.35 -9.62 -0.21
CA LEU A 95 -7.06 -9.87 1.03
C LEU A 95 -7.46 -8.51 1.62
N VAL A 96 -8.67 -8.41 2.15
CA VAL A 96 -9.10 -7.25 2.95
C VAL A 96 -9.17 -7.69 4.40
N ASP A 97 -8.32 -7.10 5.23
CA ASP A 97 -8.35 -7.34 6.67
C ASP A 97 -9.62 -6.76 7.28
N LYS A 98 -10.29 -7.55 8.10
CA LYS A 98 -11.53 -7.17 8.77
C LYS A 98 -11.34 -6.71 10.19
N SER A 99 -10.17 -6.96 10.79
CA SER A 99 -9.86 -6.49 12.14
C SER A 99 -9.86 -4.97 12.19
N ASP A 100 -9.25 -4.32 11.20
CA ASP A 100 -9.16 -2.87 11.04
C ASP A 100 -10.06 -2.30 9.93
N GLY A 101 -11.03 -3.08 9.48
CA GLY A 101 -11.89 -2.72 8.35
C GLY A 101 -12.93 -1.63 8.62
N ALA A 102 -13.28 -1.35 9.88
CA ALA A 102 -14.27 -0.32 10.24
C ALA A 102 -13.62 1.06 10.43
N THR A 103 -14.38 2.14 10.16
CA THR A 103 -13.89 3.52 10.33
C THR A 103 -14.46 4.19 11.56
N ALA A 104 -13.71 5.09 12.21
CA ALA A 104 -14.21 5.97 13.27
C ALA A 104 -15.37 6.87 12.82
N SER A 105 -15.50 7.11 11.53
CA SER A 105 -16.61 7.87 10.93
C SER A 105 -17.88 7.06 10.76
N GLY A 106 -17.89 5.77 11.12
CA GLY A 106 -19.07 4.92 11.20
C GLY A 106 -19.36 4.03 10.00
N LEU A 107 -18.42 3.84 9.07
CA LEU A 107 -18.51 2.77 8.07
C LEU A 107 -18.15 1.43 8.72
N THR A 108 -18.90 0.39 8.36
CA THR A 108 -18.64 -0.99 8.78
C THR A 108 -17.57 -1.63 7.87
N SER A 109 -16.88 -2.67 8.37
CA SER A 109 -15.92 -3.45 7.55
C SER A 109 -16.54 -3.97 6.26
N ALA A 110 -17.81 -4.37 6.25
CA ALA A 110 -18.48 -4.82 5.03
C ALA A 110 -18.67 -3.70 4.00
N GLN A 111 -18.87 -2.45 4.43
CA GLN A 111 -19.00 -1.31 3.52
C GLN A 111 -17.67 -0.90 2.91
N THR A 112 -16.62 -0.88 3.71
CA THR A 112 -15.26 -0.57 3.25
C THR A 112 -14.72 -1.66 2.34
N GLU A 113 -14.91 -2.93 2.71
CA GLU A 113 -14.57 -4.10 1.89
C GLU A 113 -15.25 -4.05 0.51
N ALA A 114 -16.55 -3.72 0.45
CA ALA A 114 -17.26 -3.60 -0.82
C ALA A 114 -16.72 -2.46 -1.71
N ALA A 115 -16.29 -1.35 -1.14
CA ALA A 115 -15.68 -0.25 -1.88
C ALA A 115 -14.29 -0.61 -2.42
N ILE A 116 -13.49 -1.32 -1.63
CA ILE A 116 -12.18 -1.86 -2.05
C ILE A 116 -12.36 -2.88 -3.19
N ASP A 117 -13.33 -3.80 -3.05
CA ASP A 117 -13.67 -4.77 -4.10
C ASP A 117 -14.06 -4.08 -5.41
N SER A 118 -14.84 -2.99 -5.33
CA SER A 118 -15.20 -2.17 -6.50
C SER A 118 -13.98 -1.55 -7.17
N ALA A 119 -13.04 -1.02 -6.39
CA ALA A 119 -11.82 -0.40 -6.88
C ALA A 119 -10.92 -1.40 -7.65
N LEU A 120 -10.68 -2.58 -7.07
CA LEU A 120 -9.91 -3.65 -7.73
C LEU A 120 -10.64 -4.20 -8.96
N GLY A 121 -11.97 -4.35 -8.89
CA GLY A 121 -12.81 -4.70 -10.03
C GLY A 121 -12.70 -3.68 -11.17
N THR A 122 -12.62 -2.39 -10.85
CA THR A 122 -12.43 -1.31 -11.82
C THR A 122 -11.08 -1.42 -12.53
N TRP A 123 -9.98 -1.68 -11.80
CA TRP A 123 -8.69 -1.94 -12.42
C TRP A 123 -8.73 -3.17 -13.33
N GLN A 124 -9.25 -4.29 -12.84
CA GLN A 124 -9.36 -5.53 -13.64
C GLN A 124 -10.19 -5.34 -14.92
N ALA A 125 -11.25 -4.53 -14.88
CA ALA A 125 -12.09 -4.24 -16.04
C ALA A 125 -11.41 -3.30 -17.06
N SER A 126 -10.35 -2.60 -16.67
CA SER A 126 -9.63 -1.70 -17.58
C SER A 126 -8.97 -2.47 -18.72
N PRO A 127 -8.93 -1.93 -19.96
CA PRO A 127 -8.42 -2.66 -21.13
C PRO A 127 -7.02 -3.27 -20.97
N PRO A 128 -6.03 -2.58 -20.36
CA PRO A 128 -4.70 -3.14 -20.17
C PRO A 128 -4.66 -4.37 -19.24
N MET A 129 -5.60 -4.46 -18.30
CA MET A 129 -5.64 -5.48 -17.25
C MET A 129 -6.52 -6.69 -17.60
N LYS A 130 -7.17 -6.72 -18.76
CA LYS A 130 -8.11 -7.79 -19.14
C LYS A 130 -7.51 -9.21 -19.15
N LYS A 131 -6.19 -9.32 -19.25
CA LYS A 131 -5.47 -10.61 -19.20
C LYS A 131 -5.06 -11.00 -17.77
N VAL A 132 -5.14 -10.07 -16.83
CA VAL A 132 -4.78 -10.29 -15.43
C VAL A 132 -6.03 -10.69 -14.67
N THR A 133 -5.97 -11.80 -13.97
CA THR A 133 -7.04 -12.22 -13.07
C THR A 133 -6.71 -11.76 -11.66
N ILE A 134 -7.51 -10.85 -11.10
CA ILE A 134 -7.40 -10.42 -9.71
C ILE A 134 -8.39 -11.22 -8.89
N VAL A 135 -7.94 -11.88 -7.82
CA VAL A 135 -8.75 -12.83 -7.03
C VAL A 135 -8.73 -12.46 -5.56
N LYS A 136 -9.91 -12.25 -5.00
CA LYS A 136 -10.07 -12.06 -3.56
C LYS A 136 -9.81 -13.35 -2.80
N ARG A 137 -9.06 -13.22 -1.70
CA ARG A 137 -8.89 -14.27 -0.70
C ARG A 137 -9.77 -13.97 0.50
N ALA A 138 -10.26 -15.03 1.13
CA ALA A 138 -11.01 -14.86 2.37
C ALA A 138 -10.07 -14.43 3.50
N ASP A 139 -10.49 -13.43 4.26
CA ASP A 139 -9.87 -13.12 5.54
C ASP A 139 -10.11 -14.30 6.50
N GLY A 140 -9.01 -14.84 7.02
CA GLY A 140 -9.03 -15.96 7.99
C GLY A 140 -9.08 -15.50 9.44
N GLY A 141 -9.06 -14.20 9.69
CA GLY A 141 -8.93 -13.60 11.01
C GLY A 141 -7.48 -13.51 11.47
N ASP A 142 -6.53 -13.68 10.55
CA ASP A 142 -5.14 -13.31 10.76
C ASP A 142 -4.99 -11.79 10.52
N ASP A 143 -3.97 -11.21 11.14
CA ASP A 143 -3.57 -9.82 10.96
C ASP A 143 -2.17 -9.84 10.31
N PRO A 144 -2.09 -9.87 8.96
CA PRO A 144 -0.85 -10.22 8.26
C PRO A 144 0.07 -9.04 7.99
N ASP A 145 -0.25 -7.85 8.48
CA ASP A 145 0.41 -6.61 8.14
C ASP A 145 1.79 -6.48 8.77
N ILE A 146 2.79 -6.16 7.95
CA ILE A 146 4.17 -6.01 8.38
C ILE A 146 4.38 -4.62 8.99
N PHE A 147 3.89 -3.57 8.31
CA PHE A 147 4.19 -2.19 8.69
C PHE A 147 3.56 -1.77 10.01
N ASP A 148 2.32 -2.13 10.28
CA ASP A 148 1.66 -1.83 11.54
C ASP A 148 2.32 -2.58 12.71
N SER A 149 2.72 -3.82 12.49
CA SER A 149 3.51 -4.62 13.44
C SER A 149 4.82 -3.94 13.84
N PHE A 150 5.52 -3.31 12.90
CA PHE A 150 6.74 -2.56 13.18
C PHE A 150 6.51 -1.41 14.15
N PHE A 151 5.35 -0.77 14.07
CA PHE A 151 4.99 0.36 14.91
C PHE A 151 4.20 -0.05 16.15
N GLY A 152 3.88 -1.33 16.32
CA GLY A 152 3.16 -1.87 17.46
C GLY A 152 1.65 -1.57 17.43
N PHE A 153 1.05 -1.47 16.24
CA PHE A 153 -0.38 -1.22 16.07
C PHE A 153 -1.17 -2.46 15.70
N GLY A 154 -0.55 -3.52 15.23
CA GLY A 154 -1.22 -4.74 14.83
C GLY A 154 -0.48 -6.01 15.19
N GLY A 155 -1.07 -7.14 14.82
CA GLY A 155 -0.46 -8.45 14.90
C GLY A 155 0.47 -8.70 13.71
N PHE A 156 1.44 -9.59 13.89
CA PHE A 156 2.29 -10.07 12.81
C PHE A 156 2.05 -11.57 12.65
N GLY A 157 1.43 -11.91 11.54
CA GLY A 157 1.21 -13.30 11.15
C GLY A 157 2.12 -13.70 10.01
N ASN A 158 1.62 -14.57 9.13
CA ASN A 158 2.24 -14.86 7.86
C ASN A 158 1.88 -13.74 6.86
N PRO A 159 2.82 -12.91 6.41
CA PRO A 159 2.52 -11.81 5.50
C PRO A 159 2.15 -12.28 4.09
N PHE A 160 2.45 -13.53 3.74
CA PHE A 160 2.16 -14.10 2.42
C PHE A 160 0.79 -14.80 2.36
N LEU A 161 -0.27 -14.15 2.84
CA LEU A 161 -1.64 -14.64 2.70
C LEU A 161 -2.28 -14.20 1.38
N ALA A 162 -1.80 -13.12 0.79
CA ALA A 162 -2.18 -12.60 -0.53
C ALA A 162 -1.01 -11.82 -1.13
N ASP A 163 -1.10 -11.46 -2.41
CA ASP A 163 -0.16 -10.54 -3.05
C ASP A 163 -0.36 -9.09 -2.58
N ILE A 164 -1.61 -8.70 -2.37
CA ILE A 164 -2.01 -7.38 -1.88
C ILE A 164 -2.80 -7.56 -0.59
N VAL A 165 -2.42 -6.86 0.47
CA VAL A 165 -3.11 -6.82 1.74
C VAL A 165 -3.68 -5.41 1.95
N GLU A 166 -5.00 -5.32 2.08
CA GLU A 166 -5.69 -4.11 2.48
C GLU A 166 -5.76 -4.10 4.00
N ALA A 167 -4.76 -3.50 4.62
CA ALA A 167 -4.49 -3.55 6.06
C ALA A 167 -5.52 -2.82 6.93
N GLY A 168 -6.32 -1.92 6.32
CA GLY A 168 -7.43 -1.26 7.01
C GLY A 168 -7.14 0.14 7.54
N TRP A 169 -7.94 0.57 8.53
CA TRP A 169 -7.98 1.95 9.03
C TRP A 169 -7.19 2.08 10.33
N LEU A 170 -5.97 2.59 10.22
CA LEU A 170 -5.04 2.76 11.33
C LEU A 170 -5.17 4.16 11.98
N PRO A 171 -4.86 4.28 13.29
CA PRO A 171 -5.01 5.53 14.01
C PRO A 171 -3.97 6.59 13.61
N ARG A 172 -4.25 7.85 13.96
CA ARG A 172 -3.38 9.00 13.70
C ARG A 172 -1.91 8.77 14.07
N ALA A 173 -1.66 8.11 15.20
CA ALA A 173 -0.31 7.88 15.70
C ALA A 173 0.54 7.03 14.74
N PHE A 174 -0.08 6.07 14.05
CA PHE A 174 0.56 5.28 13.03
C PHE A 174 1.02 6.16 11.85
N PHE A 175 0.14 7.02 11.33
CA PHE A 175 0.46 7.93 10.22
C PHE A 175 1.47 9.03 10.61
N GLU A 176 1.51 9.45 11.86
CA GLU A 176 2.55 10.34 12.39
C GLU A 176 3.90 9.61 12.48
N ALA A 177 3.90 8.32 12.84
CA ALA A 177 5.12 7.52 12.88
C ALA A 177 5.69 7.28 11.47
N VAL A 178 4.85 6.94 10.50
CA VAL A 178 5.27 6.66 9.11
C VAL A 178 5.61 7.95 8.35
N GLY A 179 4.74 8.93 8.39
CA GLY A 179 4.82 10.17 7.60
C GLY A 179 5.51 11.34 8.31
N GLY A 180 5.96 11.16 9.55
CA GLY A 180 6.54 12.22 10.40
C GLY A 180 5.49 13.23 10.86
N PRO A 181 5.92 14.33 11.50
CA PRO A 181 5.02 15.35 12.05
C PRO A 181 4.03 15.88 11.00
N GLY A 182 2.74 15.78 11.31
CA GLY A 182 1.64 16.16 10.41
C GLY A 182 1.21 15.08 9.42
N GLY A 183 1.82 13.90 9.43
CA GLY A 183 1.40 12.76 8.61
C GLY A 183 -0.05 12.36 8.89
N GLY A 184 -0.42 12.25 10.15
CA GLY A 184 -1.80 11.95 10.55
C GLY A 184 -2.85 12.98 10.12
N ARG A 185 -2.46 14.20 9.75
CA ARG A 185 -3.36 15.24 9.24
C ARG A 185 -3.44 15.31 7.74
N GLY A 186 -2.38 14.94 7.05
CA GLY A 186 -2.21 15.17 5.62
C GLY A 186 -2.30 13.93 4.76
N ILE A 187 -1.93 12.76 5.29
CA ILE A 187 -1.97 11.50 4.56
C ILE A 187 -3.34 10.88 4.71
N LEU A 188 -4.03 10.59 3.61
CA LEU A 188 -5.30 9.85 3.59
C LEU A 188 -5.07 8.34 3.67
N ALA A 189 -4.13 7.88 2.86
CA ALA A 189 -3.76 6.49 2.73
C ALA A 189 -2.33 6.40 2.22
N PHE A 190 -1.75 5.23 2.27
CA PHE A 190 -0.50 4.94 1.57
C PHE A 190 -0.39 3.46 1.22
N SER A 191 0.38 3.20 0.18
CA SER A 191 0.75 1.89 -0.29
C SER A 191 2.23 1.62 -0.02
N VAL A 192 2.55 0.43 0.45
CA VAL A 192 3.92 -0.07 0.66
C VAL A 192 4.16 -1.26 -0.25
N SER A 193 5.18 -1.18 -1.08
CA SER A 193 5.59 -2.28 -1.94
C SER A 193 6.87 -2.93 -1.42
N PHE A 194 6.80 -4.24 -1.26
CA PHE A 194 7.94 -5.07 -0.91
C PHE A 194 8.43 -5.82 -2.14
N ILE A 195 9.74 -6.01 -2.22
CA ILE A 195 10.41 -6.80 -3.26
C ILE A 195 11.06 -8.03 -2.64
N PHE A 196 11.25 -9.06 -3.45
CA PHE A 196 12.05 -10.20 -3.06
C PHE A 196 13.54 -9.88 -3.05
N THR A 197 14.25 -10.46 -2.10
CA THR A 197 15.70 -10.41 -2.01
C THR A 197 16.29 -11.84 -2.06
N ASP A 198 17.56 -11.92 -2.43
CA ASP A 198 18.36 -13.14 -2.26
C ASP A 198 18.79 -13.35 -0.78
N ASP A 199 19.56 -14.41 -0.53
CA ASP A 199 20.07 -14.75 0.81
C ASP A 199 21.05 -13.69 1.36
N ASP A 200 21.65 -12.90 0.49
CA ASP A 200 22.55 -11.80 0.86
C ASP A 200 21.80 -10.47 1.06
N GLY A 201 20.48 -10.45 0.81
CA GLY A 201 19.60 -9.28 0.92
C GLY A 201 19.66 -8.35 -0.28
N ASN A 202 20.16 -8.79 -1.44
CA ASN A 202 20.10 -8.02 -2.67
C ASN A 202 18.75 -8.20 -3.37
N PRO A 203 18.18 -7.14 -3.98
CA PRO A 203 16.99 -7.25 -4.80
C PRO A 203 17.14 -8.25 -5.94
N THR A 204 16.04 -8.93 -6.29
CA THR A 204 16.03 -9.94 -7.36
C THR A 204 15.25 -9.48 -8.58
N ASP A 205 15.59 -10.07 -9.74
CA ASP A 205 14.91 -9.98 -11.03
C ASP A 205 15.04 -11.38 -11.67
N ILE A 206 14.13 -12.30 -11.28
CA ILE A 206 14.26 -13.71 -11.69
C ILE A 206 13.89 -13.98 -13.13
N ASN A 207 13.13 -13.08 -13.76
CA ASN A 207 12.71 -13.21 -15.15
C ASN A 207 13.57 -12.37 -16.13
N GLY A 208 14.50 -11.55 -15.62
CA GLY A 208 15.43 -10.76 -16.40
C GLY A 208 14.77 -9.61 -17.20
N ASP A 209 13.67 -9.05 -16.67
CA ASP A 209 12.93 -7.97 -17.35
C ASP A 209 13.41 -6.55 -16.97
N ASN A 210 14.44 -6.46 -16.12
CA ASN A 210 15.03 -5.24 -15.55
C ASN A 210 14.11 -4.50 -14.55
N TYR A 211 13.09 -5.16 -14.03
CA TYR A 211 12.32 -4.71 -12.88
C TYR A 211 12.63 -5.57 -11.66
N LEU A 212 12.49 -5.00 -10.48
CA LEU A 212 12.62 -5.75 -9.24
C LEU A 212 11.35 -6.57 -9.00
N ASP A 213 11.52 -7.82 -8.55
CA ASP A 213 10.42 -8.75 -8.32
C ASP A 213 9.56 -8.31 -7.15
N THR A 214 8.32 -7.92 -7.38
CA THR A 214 7.38 -7.57 -6.31
C THR A 214 7.02 -8.81 -5.49
N ALA A 215 7.14 -8.71 -4.16
CA ALA A 215 6.85 -9.79 -3.22
C ALA A 215 5.44 -9.72 -2.66
N LEU A 216 5.07 -8.56 -2.12
CA LEU A 216 3.73 -8.24 -1.60
C LEU A 216 3.53 -6.72 -1.57
N ASN A 217 2.29 -6.31 -1.36
CA ASN A 217 1.93 -4.92 -1.17
C ASN A 217 0.95 -4.79 0.00
N GLU A 218 1.09 -3.73 0.80
CA GLU A 218 0.17 -3.40 1.88
C GLU A 218 -0.41 -2.02 1.66
N VAL A 219 -1.71 -1.84 1.96
CA VAL A 219 -2.44 -0.58 1.84
C VAL A 219 -3.05 -0.19 3.17
N TYR A 220 -2.77 1.03 3.62
CA TYR A 220 -3.21 1.57 4.90
C TYR A 220 -4.04 2.83 4.74
N TYR A 221 -5.16 2.93 5.45
CA TYR A 221 -6.10 4.04 5.45
C TYR A 221 -6.09 4.77 6.79
N ASN A 222 -6.22 6.09 6.77
CA ASN A 222 -6.06 6.92 7.96
C ASN A 222 -7.38 7.19 8.68
N ASP A 223 -7.57 6.59 9.85
CA ASP A 223 -8.77 6.75 10.68
C ASP A 223 -8.81 8.07 11.48
N THR A 224 -7.88 8.99 11.22
CA THR A 224 -7.99 10.38 11.72
C THR A 224 -9.16 11.09 11.08
N PHE A 225 -9.47 10.78 9.81
CA PHE A 225 -10.49 11.47 9.04
C PHE A 225 -11.89 11.02 9.43
N GLY A 226 -12.70 12.00 9.85
CA GLY A 226 -14.06 11.75 10.38
C GLY A 226 -14.11 11.23 11.80
N ASN A 227 -12.98 11.09 12.46
CA ASN A 227 -12.92 10.81 13.89
C ASN A 227 -13.25 12.08 14.69
N ALA A 228 -14.33 12.01 15.49
CA ALA A 228 -14.84 13.15 16.26
C ALA A 228 -13.83 13.74 17.27
N ALA A 229 -12.82 12.96 17.67
CA ALA A 229 -11.77 13.39 18.58
C ALA A 229 -10.62 14.12 17.91
N THR A 230 -10.65 14.27 16.57
CA THR A 230 -9.55 14.87 15.79
C THR A 230 -9.98 16.18 15.11
N ASP A 231 -9.00 16.93 14.64
CA ASP A 231 -9.20 18.12 13.81
C ASP A 231 -9.65 17.82 12.36
N ARG A 232 -9.79 16.53 12.01
CA ARG A 232 -10.34 16.03 10.75
C ARG A 232 -11.75 15.45 10.87
N ALA A 233 -12.45 15.69 11.96
CA ALA A 233 -13.84 15.24 12.19
C ALA A 233 -14.79 15.64 11.03
N ASN A 234 -14.57 16.77 10.39
CA ASN A 234 -15.40 17.28 9.28
C ASN A 234 -15.07 16.69 7.91
N ASN A 235 -14.10 15.78 7.82
CA ASN A 235 -13.73 15.08 6.60
C ASN A 235 -13.96 13.56 6.75
N PRO A 236 -15.21 13.10 6.91
CA PRO A 236 -15.48 11.69 7.22
C PRO A 236 -15.27 10.80 6.00
N TRP A 237 -14.80 9.59 6.25
CA TRP A 237 -14.88 8.51 5.27
C TRP A 237 -16.35 8.21 4.94
N ARG A 238 -16.68 8.10 3.66
CA ARG A 238 -18.03 7.82 3.15
C ARG A 238 -17.94 7.00 1.88
N ILE A 239 -19.09 6.50 1.45
CA ILE A 239 -19.23 5.82 0.16
C ILE A 239 -19.94 6.77 -0.80
N ASN A 240 -19.30 7.07 -1.92
CA ASN A 240 -19.87 7.87 -3.03
C ASN A 240 -20.44 9.23 -2.59
N LEU A 241 -19.74 9.92 -1.68
CA LEU A 241 -20.10 11.28 -1.29
C LEU A 241 -18.97 12.27 -1.61
N PRO A 242 -19.32 13.46 -2.15
CA PRO A 242 -18.32 14.45 -2.52
C PRO A 242 -17.69 15.14 -1.30
N LEU A 243 -16.64 15.91 -1.55
CA LEU A 243 -16.05 16.77 -0.53
C LEU A 243 -17.11 17.55 0.27
N PRO A 244 -16.94 17.70 1.59
CA PRO A 244 -15.73 17.44 2.38
C PRO A 244 -15.53 15.97 2.80
N ALA A 245 -16.42 15.04 2.40
CA ALA A 245 -16.24 13.62 2.64
C ALA A 245 -15.07 13.05 1.80
N ILE A 246 -14.47 11.99 2.32
CA ILE A 246 -13.45 11.20 1.64
C ILE A 246 -14.13 9.92 1.14
N ASP A 247 -14.11 9.72 -0.15
CA ASP A 247 -14.72 8.54 -0.76
C ASP A 247 -13.76 7.34 -0.73
N VAL A 248 -14.19 6.25 -0.09
CA VAL A 248 -13.36 5.05 0.12
C VAL A 248 -12.95 4.44 -1.22
N GLU A 249 -13.89 4.25 -2.16
CA GLU A 249 -13.59 3.62 -3.46
C GLU A 249 -12.57 4.42 -4.26
N THR A 250 -12.64 5.75 -4.22
CA THR A 250 -11.66 6.63 -4.89
C THR A 250 -10.25 6.45 -4.31
N VAL A 251 -10.14 6.40 -2.98
CA VAL A 251 -8.83 6.22 -2.32
C VAL A 251 -8.31 4.81 -2.57
N ALA A 252 -9.15 3.79 -2.43
CA ALA A 252 -8.78 2.41 -2.74
C ALA A 252 -8.36 2.24 -4.21
N LEU A 253 -9.03 2.90 -5.16
CA LEU A 253 -8.65 2.87 -6.57
C LEU A 253 -7.26 3.47 -6.79
N HIS A 254 -6.92 4.56 -6.08
CA HIS A 254 -5.60 5.17 -6.13
C HIS A 254 -4.53 4.24 -5.54
N GLU A 255 -4.71 3.76 -4.32
CA GLU A 255 -3.72 2.92 -3.63
C GLU A 255 -3.49 1.58 -4.35
N ASN A 256 -4.55 0.97 -4.87
CA ASN A 256 -4.43 -0.23 -5.69
C ASN A 256 -3.78 0.01 -7.06
N GLY A 257 -3.77 1.24 -7.54
CA GLY A 257 -2.91 1.62 -8.67
C GLY A 257 -1.43 1.43 -8.34
N HIS A 258 -1.00 1.83 -7.13
CA HIS A 258 0.36 1.57 -6.64
C HIS A 258 0.62 0.08 -6.44
N SER A 259 -0.32 -0.64 -5.83
CA SER A 259 -0.22 -2.09 -5.66
C SER A 259 -0.06 -2.84 -6.99
N LEU A 260 -0.56 -2.26 -8.08
CA LEU A 260 -0.39 -2.77 -9.43
C LEU A 260 0.82 -2.16 -10.17
N GLY A 261 1.68 -1.43 -9.49
CA GLY A 261 2.96 -0.94 -9.98
C GLY A 261 2.97 0.48 -10.57
N LEU A 262 1.85 1.22 -10.50
CA LEU A 262 1.85 2.62 -10.93
C LEU A 262 2.49 3.52 -9.87
N GLY A 263 3.22 4.52 -10.31
CA GLY A 263 3.63 5.64 -9.48
C GLY A 263 2.68 6.83 -9.63
N HIS A 264 2.97 7.93 -8.92
CA HIS A 264 2.22 9.16 -9.08
C HIS A 264 2.42 9.82 -10.44
N PHE A 265 1.33 10.40 -10.97
CA PHE A 265 1.34 11.25 -12.16
C PHE A 265 0.84 12.65 -11.84
N GLY A 266 1.40 13.68 -12.50
CA GLY A 266 0.89 15.04 -12.48
C GLY A 266 0.51 15.63 -11.13
N PRO A 267 -0.55 16.46 -11.03
CA PRO A 267 -1.18 17.20 -12.11
C PRO A 267 -0.30 18.32 -12.71
N PRO A 268 -0.41 18.65 -14.01
CA PRO A 268 -1.08 17.92 -15.07
C PRO A 268 -0.27 16.69 -15.53
N PRO A 269 -0.86 15.68 -16.19
CA PRO A 269 -2.28 15.53 -16.52
C PRO A 269 -3.15 15.10 -15.32
N ALA A 270 -4.48 15.18 -15.47
CA ALA A 270 -5.40 14.59 -14.51
C ALA A 270 -5.29 13.06 -14.58
N ALA A 271 -5.24 12.41 -13.41
CA ALA A 271 -5.14 10.96 -13.26
C ALA A 271 -5.78 10.52 -11.94
N VAL A 272 -6.18 9.26 -11.83
CA VAL A 272 -6.44 8.63 -10.52
C VAL A 272 -5.19 8.72 -9.66
N MET A 273 -4.03 8.49 -10.28
CA MET A 273 -2.71 8.49 -9.64
C MET A 273 -2.15 9.90 -9.36
N ASN A 274 -2.96 10.97 -9.35
CA ASN A 274 -2.50 12.26 -8.84
C ASN A 274 -2.30 12.17 -7.31
N PRO A 275 -1.20 12.70 -6.74
CA PRO A 275 -0.82 12.47 -5.33
C PRO A 275 -1.71 13.20 -4.31
N VAL A 276 -2.72 13.94 -4.76
CA VAL A 276 -3.61 14.74 -3.93
C VAL A 276 -5.06 14.41 -4.25
N TYR A 277 -5.83 14.10 -3.22
CA TYR A 277 -7.27 13.85 -3.32
C TYR A 277 -8.03 15.08 -3.83
N ALA A 278 -8.75 14.92 -4.92
CA ALA A 278 -9.50 15.97 -5.60
C ALA A 278 -11.00 15.67 -5.74
N GLY A 279 -11.53 14.76 -4.93
CA GLY A 279 -12.92 14.30 -4.99
C GLY A 279 -13.07 12.96 -5.71
N ILE A 280 -14.31 12.55 -5.95
CA ILE A 280 -14.68 11.21 -6.43
C ILE A 280 -14.08 10.90 -7.81
N ARG A 281 -13.46 9.72 -7.91
CA ARG A 281 -12.98 9.11 -9.15
C ARG A 281 -13.13 7.61 -9.08
N HIS A 282 -14.05 7.04 -9.82
CA HIS A 282 -14.32 5.59 -9.87
C HIS A 282 -13.92 4.97 -11.23
N ALA A 283 -13.08 5.64 -11.99
CA ALA A 283 -12.59 5.12 -13.26
C ALA A 283 -11.17 5.66 -13.56
N PRO A 284 -10.27 4.81 -14.10
CA PRO A 284 -8.99 5.25 -14.61
C PRO A 284 -9.16 6.27 -15.74
N LEU A 285 -8.28 7.26 -15.77
CA LEU A 285 -8.17 8.23 -16.84
C LEU A 285 -7.16 7.74 -17.91
N PRO A 286 -7.09 8.38 -19.08
CA PRO A 286 -6.19 7.92 -20.15
C PRO A 286 -4.72 7.76 -19.73
N THR A 287 -4.23 8.62 -18.83
CA THR A 287 -2.86 8.54 -18.30
C THR A 287 -2.65 7.28 -17.45
N ASP A 288 -3.62 6.96 -16.59
CA ASP A 288 -3.58 5.76 -15.75
C ASP A 288 -3.61 4.51 -16.63
N ALA A 289 -4.49 4.50 -17.63
CA ALA A 289 -4.60 3.39 -18.59
C ALA A 289 -3.31 3.20 -19.42
N ALA A 290 -2.63 4.28 -19.78
CA ALA A 290 -1.35 4.22 -20.50
C ALA A 290 -0.25 3.62 -19.60
N GLY A 291 -0.18 4.03 -18.32
CA GLY A 291 0.74 3.44 -17.33
C GLY A 291 0.49 1.95 -17.12
N MET A 292 -0.76 1.56 -16.90
CA MET A 292 -1.13 0.14 -16.79
C MET A 292 -0.79 -0.65 -18.04
N SER A 293 -0.99 -0.06 -19.23
CA SER A 293 -0.63 -0.72 -20.49
C SER A 293 0.88 -0.98 -20.59
N ALA A 294 1.70 -0.03 -20.15
CA ALA A 294 3.15 -0.20 -20.13
C ALA A 294 3.61 -1.36 -19.23
N LEU A 295 2.95 -1.53 -18.07
CA LEU A 295 3.30 -2.58 -17.11
C LEU A 295 2.74 -3.96 -17.48
N TRP A 296 1.48 -4.03 -17.94
CA TRP A 296 0.71 -5.26 -17.96
C TRP A 296 0.39 -5.80 -19.36
N SER A 297 0.71 -5.07 -20.46
CA SER A 297 0.41 -5.54 -21.82
C SER A 297 1.14 -6.83 -22.20
N SER A 298 2.29 -7.10 -21.59
CA SER A 298 3.09 -8.30 -21.81
C SER A 298 2.77 -9.45 -20.85
N TRP A 299 1.89 -9.23 -19.83
CA TRP A 299 1.52 -10.27 -18.88
C TRP A 299 0.96 -11.53 -19.60
N PRO A 300 1.33 -12.76 -19.22
CA PRO A 300 2.15 -13.18 -18.08
C PRO A 300 3.67 -13.34 -18.38
N LYS A 301 4.18 -12.67 -19.39
CA LYS A 301 5.58 -12.76 -19.85
C LYS A 301 6.46 -11.69 -19.22
#